data_b3ae6b0189050fd76857b0c6bde0b078
#
_entry.id   b3ae6b0189050fd76857b0c6bde0b078
#
_cell.length_a   1.000
_cell.length_b   1.000
_cell.length_c   1.000
_cell.angle_alpha   90.00
_cell.angle_beta   90.00
_cell.angle_gamma   90.00
#
_symmetry.space_group_name_H-M   'P 1'
#
loop_
_entity.id
_entity.type
_entity.pdbx_description
1 polymer ?
#
loop_
_entity_poly.entity_id
_entity_poly.type
_entity_poly.pdbx_seq_one_letter_code
_entity_poly.pdbx_strand_id
1 'polypeptide(L)'
;MGKTAVFNEERIKLPDFLIGESKVRKYVLDASVVFKWYYKKNEVDLCKADILYNFLDSKEYLLFAPDLLIYEILNAFRLKEEIKNEIIDSIVSELYDAIFIIETDKGILRDAFVHARTLNISFYDGIYIALSKKLDAPLITADKKLYRLGKDLPHRIIMLSDFSEK
;
A
#
# COMPACT_ATOMS: atom_id res chain seq x y z
N MET A 1 12.15 13.25 10.12
CA MET A 1 10.82 13.80 10.51
C MET A 1 9.77 13.00 9.76
N GLY A 2 9.08 12.09 10.45
CA GLY A 2 8.12 11.17 9.85
C GLY A 2 6.95 11.90 9.16
N LYS A 3 6.54 11.38 8.01
CA LYS A 3 5.39 11.89 7.23
C LYS A 3 4.07 11.35 7.80
N THR A 4 3.71 11.73 9.04
CA THR A 4 2.43 11.34 9.62
C THR A 4 1.36 12.33 9.18
N ALA A 5 0.43 11.91 8.34
CA ALA A 5 -0.75 12.69 8.00
C ALA A 5 -1.86 12.44 9.04
N VAL A 6 -2.14 13.41 9.89
CA VAL A 6 -3.26 13.39 10.84
C VAL A 6 -4.52 13.83 10.11
N PHE A 7 -5.55 12.99 10.11
CA PHE A 7 -6.84 13.27 9.48
C PHE A 7 -7.75 14.11 10.41
N ASN A 8 -8.08 15.33 9.99
CA ASN A 8 -9.34 15.96 10.29
C ASN A 8 -10.26 15.82 9.06
N GLU A 9 -11.59 15.84 9.24
CA GLU A 9 -12.62 15.61 8.21
C GLU A 9 -12.55 16.51 6.95
N GLU A 10 -11.61 17.44 6.91
CA GLU A 10 -11.27 18.27 5.75
C GLU A 10 -10.19 17.56 4.92
N ARG A 11 -10.48 17.32 3.64
CA ARG A 11 -9.63 16.88 2.52
C ARG A 11 -8.17 16.62 2.91
N ILE A 12 -7.63 15.46 2.55
CA ILE A 12 -6.18 15.20 2.61
C ILE A 12 -5.47 16.41 2.00
N LYS A 13 -4.96 17.31 2.84
CA LYS A 13 -4.07 18.37 2.37
C LYS A 13 -2.74 17.71 2.04
N LEU A 14 -2.56 17.38 0.78
CA LEU A 14 -1.22 17.08 0.26
C LEU A 14 -0.34 18.31 0.54
N PRO A 15 0.93 18.11 0.92
CA PRO A 15 1.84 19.24 1.11
C PRO A 15 1.85 20.16 -0.11
N ASP A 16 1.81 21.49 0.10
CA ASP A 16 1.69 22.51 -0.96
C ASP A 16 2.75 22.40 -2.07
N PHE A 17 3.90 21.77 -1.81
CA PHE A 17 4.93 21.53 -2.82
C PHE A 17 4.53 20.50 -3.89
N LEU A 18 3.43 19.77 -3.71
CA LEU A 18 2.90 18.81 -4.68
C LEU A 18 1.88 19.43 -5.66
N ILE A 19 1.62 20.74 -5.59
CA ILE A 19 0.67 21.48 -6.44
C ILE A 19 1.37 22.08 -7.69
N GLY A 20 2.54 21.57 -8.07
CA GLY A 20 3.18 21.92 -9.34
C GLY A 20 2.60 21.10 -10.51
N GLU A 21 2.65 21.65 -11.74
CA GLU A 21 2.05 21.12 -12.98
C GLU A 21 2.51 19.70 -13.42
N SER A 22 3.41 19.03 -12.70
CA SER A 22 3.75 17.63 -12.95
C SER A 22 2.65 16.74 -12.37
N LYS A 23 2.07 15.89 -13.22
CA LYS A 23 1.01 14.94 -12.86
C LYS A 23 1.56 13.87 -11.91
N VAL A 24 1.60 14.18 -10.61
CA VAL A 24 2.04 13.25 -9.56
C VAL A 24 1.14 12.01 -9.59
N ARG A 25 1.76 10.84 -9.72
CA ARG A 25 1.08 9.55 -9.75
C ARG A 25 0.96 9.00 -8.35
N LYS A 26 -0.23 8.49 -8.03
CA LYS A 26 -0.55 7.92 -6.71
C LYS A 26 -0.79 6.43 -6.83
N TYR A 27 -0.28 5.65 -5.88
CA TYR A 27 -0.58 4.23 -5.77
C TYR A 27 -0.82 3.85 -4.31
N VAL A 28 -1.75 2.94 -4.09
CA VAL A 28 -1.90 2.23 -2.81
C VAL A 28 -1.18 0.90 -2.94
N LEU A 29 -0.33 0.58 -1.99
CA LEU A 29 0.43 -0.68 -1.97
C LEU A 29 -0.16 -1.64 -0.96
N ASP A 30 -0.40 -2.86 -1.42
CA ASP A 30 -0.74 -4.00 -0.57
C ASP A 30 0.51 -4.56 0.13
N ALA A 31 0.33 -5.14 1.32
CA ALA A 31 1.41 -5.76 2.08
C ALA A 31 2.16 -6.85 1.29
N SER A 32 1.48 -7.58 0.41
CA SER A 32 2.10 -8.59 -0.46
C SER A 32 3.14 -8.03 -1.43
N VAL A 33 3.06 -6.74 -1.76
CA VAL A 33 4.05 -6.03 -2.60
C VAL A 33 5.22 -5.57 -1.75
N VAL A 34 4.93 -4.85 -0.66
CA VAL A 34 5.95 -4.27 0.24
C VAL A 34 6.79 -5.33 0.93
N PHE A 35 6.19 -6.47 1.26
CA PHE A 35 6.90 -7.63 1.81
C PHE A 35 8.09 -8.05 0.94
N LYS A 36 7.99 -7.99 -0.39
CA LYS A 36 9.03 -8.38 -1.35
C LYS A 36 10.26 -7.46 -1.33
N TRP A 37 10.17 -6.28 -0.78
CA TRP A 37 11.30 -5.37 -0.62
C TRP A 37 12.34 -5.91 0.37
N TYR A 38 11.87 -6.62 1.40
CA TYR A 38 12.67 -7.10 2.52
C TYR A 38 12.93 -8.61 2.49
N TYR A 39 12.03 -9.38 1.87
CA TYR A 39 12.13 -10.84 1.81
C TYR A 39 11.95 -11.34 0.38
N LYS A 40 13.06 -11.89 -0.17
CA LYS A 40 13.12 -12.27 -1.60
C LYS A 40 13.09 -13.79 -1.84
N LYS A 41 13.28 -14.60 -0.79
CA LYS A 41 13.36 -16.07 -0.90
C LYS A 41 12.02 -16.66 -1.32
N ASN A 42 12.02 -17.40 -2.44
CA ASN A 42 10.84 -18.01 -3.05
C ASN A 42 9.73 -17.01 -3.47
N GLU A 43 10.06 -15.72 -3.61
CA GLU A 43 9.16 -14.70 -4.12
C GLU A 43 9.32 -14.53 -5.64
N VAL A 44 8.23 -14.18 -6.31
CA VAL A 44 8.18 -13.86 -7.75
C VAL A 44 7.94 -12.37 -7.98
N ASP A 45 8.11 -11.91 -9.22
CA ASP A 45 7.89 -10.50 -9.61
C ASP A 45 8.74 -9.48 -8.84
N LEU A 46 9.93 -9.90 -8.35
CA LEU A 46 10.82 -9.05 -7.56
C LEU A 46 11.25 -7.80 -8.31
N CYS A 47 11.55 -7.91 -9.62
CA CYS A 47 11.90 -6.74 -10.43
C CYS A 47 10.78 -5.69 -10.49
N LYS A 48 9.51 -6.11 -10.43
CA LYS A 48 8.36 -5.21 -10.39
C LYS A 48 8.22 -4.53 -9.01
N ALA A 49 8.47 -5.28 -7.94
CA ALA A 49 8.51 -4.72 -6.59
C ALA A 49 9.67 -3.73 -6.43
N ASP A 50 10.85 -4.02 -7.00
CA ASP A 50 12.01 -3.14 -6.98
C ASP A 50 11.76 -1.81 -7.76
N ILE A 51 10.98 -1.83 -8.85
CA ILE A 51 10.55 -0.60 -9.54
C ILE A 51 9.74 0.29 -8.59
N LEU A 52 8.79 -0.28 -7.85
CA LEU A 52 7.97 0.48 -6.89
C LEU A 52 8.82 0.98 -5.71
N TYR A 53 9.82 0.21 -5.27
CA TYR A 53 10.76 0.65 -4.25
C TYR A 53 11.55 1.90 -4.71
N ASN A 54 12.01 1.92 -5.96
CA ASN A 54 12.73 3.06 -6.51
C ASN A 54 11.87 4.34 -6.62
N PHE A 55 10.53 4.22 -6.60
CA PHE A 55 9.64 5.38 -6.56
C PHE A 55 9.68 6.15 -5.23
N LEU A 56 10.20 5.55 -4.17
CA LEU A 56 10.34 6.20 -2.86
C LEU A 56 11.22 7.45 -2.91
N ASP A 57 12.21 7.45 -3.80
CA ASP A 57 13.13 8.58 -4.00
C ASP A 57 12.63 9.57 -5.07
N SER A 58 11.52 9.27 -5.74
CA SER A 58 10.98 10.10 -6.82
C SER A 58 9.94 11.10 -6.30
N LYS A 59 9.98 12.33 -6.82
CA LYS A 59 8.93 13.33 -6.57
C LYS A 59 7.69 13.17 -7.45
N GLU A 60 7.76 12.28 -8.45
CA GLU A 60 6.67 12.04 -9.40
C GLU A 60 5.66 11.01 -8.89
N TYR A 61 6.00 10.27 -7.84
CA TYR A 61 5.20 9.18 -7.30
C TYR A 61 4.91 9.37 -5.82
N LEU A 62 3.69 9.05 -5.41
CA LEU A 62 3.27 8.99 -4.02
C LEU A 62 2.73 7.59 -3.72
N LEU A 63 3.37 6.91 -2.79
CA LEU A 63 2.99 5.58 -2.36
C LEU A 63 2.24 5.68 -1.02
N PHE A 64 1.06 5.09 -0.98
CA PHE A 64 0.17 5.10 0.19
C PHE A 64 -0.08 3.67 0.67
N ALA A 65 -0.32 3.51 1.95
CA ALA A 65 -0.84 2.28 2.52
C ALA A 65 -1.69 2.59 3.77
N PRO A 66 -2.63 1.72 4.16
CA PRO A 66 -3.27 1.82 5.46
C PRO A 66 -2.26 1.50 6.58
N ASP A 67 -2.52 1.96 7.79
CA ASP A 67 -1.75 1.61 8.99
C ASP A 67 -1.68 0.09 9.23
N LEU A 68 -2.67 -0.65 8.76
CA LEU A 68 -2.70 -2.11 8.72
C LEU A 68 -1.44 -2.72 8.08
N LEU A 69 -0.83 -2.05 7.08
CA LEU A 69 0.38 -2.52 6.40
C LEU A 69 1.46 -2.96 7.40
N ILE A 70 1.71 -2.15 8.41
CA ILE A 70 2.77 -2.40 9.40
C ILE A 70 2.51 -3.71 10.15
N TYR A 71 1.27 -3.94 10.56
CA TYR A 71 0.89 -5.16 11.29
C TYR A 71 1.02 -6.40 10.41
N GLU A 72 0.65 -6.33 9.14
CA GLU A 72 0.74 -7.46 8.22
C GLU A 72 2.19 -7.80 7.89
N ILE A 73 3.04 -6.80 7.64
CA ILE A 73 4.48 -7.00 7.39
C ILE A 73 5.14 -7.65 8.60
N LEU A 74 4.94 -7.12 9.80
CA LEU A 74 5.54 -7.68 11.01
C LEU A 74 5.00 -9.10 11.30
N ASN A 75 3.72 -9.33 11.07
CA ASN A 75 3.14 -10.67 11.21
C ASN A 75 3.72 -11.67 10.22
N ALA A 76 4.00 -11.26 8.97
CA ALA A 76 4.63 -12.10 7.98
C ALA A 76 6.11 -12.39 8.34
N PHE A 77 6.83 -11.39 8.84
CA PHE A 77 8.25 -11.53 9.21
C PHE A 77 8.46 -12.45 10.41
N ARG A 78 7.55 -12.48 11.39
CA ARG A 78 7.67 -13.36 12.57
C ARG A 78 7.84 -14.85 12.21
N LEU A 79 7.49 -15.26 10.99
CA LEU A 79 7.59 -16.64 10.49
C LEU A 79 8.85 -16.84 9.62
N LYS A 80 9.74 -15.84 9.50
CA LYS A 80 10.91 -15.86 8.66
C LYS A 80 12.17 -15.80 9.53
N GLU A 81 12.86 -16.94 9.66
CA GLU A 81 14.09 -17.05 10.48
C GLU A 81 15.22 -16.14 9.98
N GLU A 82 15.21 -15.79 8.69
CA GLU A 82 16.17 -14.86 8.08
C GLU A 82 15.99 -13.41 8.53
N ILE A 83 14.78 -13.02 8.98
CA ILE A 83 14.49 -11.69 9.49
C ILE A 83 14.80 -11.66 10.99
N LYS A 84 15.89 -11.00 11.33
CA LYS A 84 16.36 -10.90 12.72
C LYS A 84 15.68 -9.75 13.44
N ASN A 85 15.50 -9.88 14.76
CA ASN A 85 14.84 -8.85 15.58
C ASN A 85 15.54 -7.50 15.50
N GLU A 86 16.86 -7.49 15.36
CA GLU A 86 17.69 -6.28 15.35
C GLU A 86 17.39 -5.34 14.18
N ILE A 87 16.82 -5.85 13.08
CA ILE A 87 16.52 -5.02 11.90
C ILE A 87 15.07 -4.53 11.87
N ILE A 88 14.21 -5.00 12.78
CA ILE A 88 12.77 -4.67 12.76
C ILE A 88 12.55 -3.16 12.93
N ASP A 89 13.23 -2.53 13.88
CA ASP A 89 13.08 -1.10 14.12
C ASP A 89 13.48 -0.26 12.91
N SER A 90 14.54 -0.67 12.18
CA SER A 90 14.96 0.03 10.96
C SER A 90 13.95 -0.14 9.83
N ILE A 91 13.39 -1.35 9.65
CA ILE A 91 12.34 -1.60 8.64
C ILE A 91 11.09 -0.77 8.95
N VAL A 92 10.62 -0.76 10.19
CA VAL A 92 9.45 0.01 10.59
C VAL A 92 9.69 1.51 10.36
N SER A 93 10.85 2.03 10.76
CA SER A 93 11.21 3.43 10.54
C SER A 93 11.23 3.78 9.06
N GLU A 94 11.84 2.93 8.22
CA GLU A 94 11.89 3.11 6.77
C GLU A 94 10.48 3.15 6.17
N LEU A 95 9.57 2.24 6.57
CA LEU A 95 8.19 2.21 6.07
C LEU A 95 7.44 3.51 6.39
N TYR A 96 7.58 4.04 7.61
CA TYR A 96 6.96 5.32 8.00
C TYR A 96 7.59 6.54 7.31
N ASP A 97 8.86 6.49 6.95
CA ASP A 97 9.54 7.57 6.25
C ASP A 97 9.26 7.56 4.73
N ALA A 98 9.10 6.37 4.16
CA ALA A 98 9.03 6.14 2.72
C ALA A 98 7.59 6.14 2.17
N ILE A 99 6.64 5.57 2.92
CA ILE A 99 5.24 5.40 2.51
C ILE A 99 4.35 6.36 3.30
N PHE A 100 3.36 6.96 2.65
CA PHE A 100 2.30 7.70 3.34
C PHE A 100 1.36 6.71 4.03
N ILE A 101 1.60 6.44 5.31
CA ILE A 101 0.76 5.58 6.13
C ILE A 101 -0.49 6.35 6.54
N ILE A 102 -1.65 5.82 6.16
CA ILE A 102 -2.95 6.43 6.38
C ILE A 102 -3.67 5.69 7.50
N GLU A 103 -4.07 6.43 8.53
CA GLU A 103 -4.87 5.88 9.62
C GLU A 103 -6.25 5.42 9.10
N THR A 104 -6.66 4.23 9.53
CA THR A 104 -7.93 3.62 9.13
C THR A 104 -9.09 4.23 9.91
N ASP A 105 -9.75 5.22 9.33
CA ASP A 105 -10.90 5.90 9.93
C ASP A 105 -12.22 5.12 9.79
N LYS A 106 -13.29 5.63 10.43
CA LYS A 106 -14.63 5.03 10.41
C LYS A 106 -15.20 4.88 8.99
N GLY A 107 -14.87 5.79 8.09
CA GLY A 107 -15.32 5.75 6.69
C GLY A 107 -14.66 4.60 5.94
N ILE A 108 -13.34 4.45 6.08
CA ILE A 108 -12.59 3.33 5.51
C ILE A 108 -13.08 2.00 6.07
N LEU A 109 -13.29 1.90 7.39
CA LEU A 109 -13.79 0.66 8.02
C LEU A 109 -15.16 0.24 7.49
N ARG A 110 -16.09 1.20 7.34
CA ARG A 110 -17.42 0.93 6.78
C ARG A 110 -17.35 0.45 5.33
N ASP A 111 -16.59 1.16 4.49
CA ASP A 111 -16.45 0.81 3.07
C ASP A 111 -15.72 -0.53 2.90
N ALA A 112 -14.69 -0.80 3.72
CA ALA A 112 -13.99 -2.09 3.79
C ALA A 112 -14.95 -3.24 4.11
N PHE A 113 -15.85 -3.06 5.07
CA PHE A 113 -16.85 -4.08 5.42
C PHE A 113 -17.79 -4.38 4.25
N VAL A 114 -18.24 -3.35 3.55
CA VAL A 114 -19.09 -3.50 2.36
C VAL A 114 -18.34 -4.28 1.26
N HIS A 115 -17.10 -3.89 0.95
CA HIS A 115 -16.27 -4.57 -0.05
C HIS A 115 -16.00 -6.04 0.34
N ALA A 116 -15.66 -6.30 1.60
CA ALA A 116 -15.40 -7.65 2.09
C ALA A 116 -16.60 -8.58 1.87
N ARG A 117 -17.81 -8.12 2.17
CA ARG A 117 -19.04 -8.90 1.96
C ARG A 117 -19.41 -9.06 0.49
N THR A 118 -19.31 -7.98 -0.28
CA THR A 118 -19.72 -7.97 -1.70
C THR A 118 -18.81 -8.84 -2.55
N LEU A 119 -17.50 -8.81 -2.30
CA LEU A 119 -16.49 -9.52 -3.08
C LEU A 119 -16.09 -10.86 -2.47
N ASN A 120 -16.58 -11.20 -1.28
CA ASN A 120 -16.18 -12.40 -0.53
C ASN A 120 -14.65 -12.49 -0.33
N ILE A 121 -14.06 -11.36 0.09
CA ILE A 121 -12.65 -11.23 0.44
C ILE A 121 -12.50 -11.03 1.96
N SER A 122 -11.26 -11.01 2.46
CA SER A 122 -11.01 -10.68 3.85
C SER A 122 -11.38 -9.21 4.16
N PHE A 123 -11.68 -8.92 5.43
CA PHE A 123 -11.90 -7.54 5.86
C PHE A 123 -10.64 -6.67 5.67
N TYR A 124 -9.46 -7.27 5.85
CA TYR A 124 -8.16 -6.62 5.66
C TYR A 124 -7.95 -6.22 4.20
N ASP A 125 -8.22 -7.11 3.24
CA ASP A 125 -8.20 -6.77 1.81
C ASP A 125 -9.19 -5.64 1.49
N GLY A 126 -10.35 -5.66 2.15
CA GLY A 126 -11.36 -4.60 2.04
C GLY A 126 -10.83 -3.23 2.46
N ILE A 127 -9.93 -3.14 3.46
CA ILE A 127 -9.32 -1.89 3.91
C ILE A 127 -8.44 -1.28 2.80
N TYR A 128 -7.62 -2.07 2.12
CA TYR A 128 -6.80 -1.60 0.99
C TYR A 128 -7.66 -1.10 -0.17
N ILE A 129 -8.74 -1.83 -0.49
CA ILE A 129 -9.69 -1.41 -1.53
C ILE A 129 -10.39 -0.09 -1.14
N ALA A 130 -10.86 0.03 0.10
CA ALA A 130 -11.52 1.25 0.59
C ALA A 130 -10.58 2.45 0.58
N LEU A 131 -9.31 2.26 0.95
CA LEU A 131 -8.30 3.31 0.88
C LEU A 131 -8.03 3.72 -0.57
N SER A 132 -7.85 2.76 -1.48
CA SER A 132 -7.67 3.00 -2.91
C SER A 132 -8.79 3.86 -3.49
N LYS A 133 -10.04 3.51 -3.18
CA LYS A 133 -11.23 4.30 -3.56
C LYS A 133 -11.21 5.71 -2.96
N LYS A 134 -10.90 5.85 -1.67
CA LYS A 134 -10.87 7.14 -0.97
C LYS A 134 -9.82 8.09 -1.55
N LEU A 135 -8.65 7.57 -1.96
CA LEU A 135 -7.55 8.36 -2.51
C LEU A 135 -7.65 8.58 -4.03
N ASP A 136 -8.60 7.92 -4.70
CA ASP A 136 -8.65 7.80 -6.17
C ASP A 136 -7.27 7.42 -6.73
N ALA A 137 -6.71 6.35 -6.15
CA ALA A 137 -5.38 5.84 -6.47
C ALA A 137 -5.44 4.33 -6.71
N PRO A 138 -4.86 3.80 -7.81
CA PRO A 138 -4.85 2.36 -8.06
C PRO A 138 -4.21 1.58 -6.91
N LEU A 139 -4.80 0.43 -6.56
CA LEU A 139 -4.22 -0.54 -5.64
C LEU A 139 -3.30 -1.49 -6.40
N ILE A 140 -2.06 -1.62 -5.97
CA ILE A 140 -1.12 -2.61 -6.50
C ILE A 140 -1.01 -3.76 -5.50
N THR A 141 -1.26 -4.97 -5.98
CA THR A 141 -1.22 -6.20 -5.16
C THR A 141 -0.49 -7.35 -5.87
N ALA A 142 0.14 -8.22 -5.10
CA ALA A 142 0.66 -9.50 -5.58
C ALA A 142 -0.29 -10.68 -5.25
N ASP A 143 -1.41 -10.41 -4.56
CA ASP A 143 -2.41 -11.41 -4.24
C ASP A 143 -3.34 -11.65 -5.45
N LYS A 144 -3.18 -12.82 -6.08
CA LYS A 144 -4.00 -13.26 -7.24
C LYS A 144 -5.48 -13.40 -6.90
N LYS A 145 -5.83 -13.75 -5.65
CA LYS A 145 -7.22 -13.90 -5.22
C LYS A 145 -7.87 -12.53 -5.10
N LEU A 146 -7.21 -11.59 -4.42
CA LEU A 146 -7.67 -10.21 -4.29
C LEU A 146 -7.86 -9.57 -5.66
N TYR A 147 -6.85 -9.66 -6.55
CA TYR A 147 -6.94 -9.14 -7.91
C TYR A 147 -8.12 -9.72 -8.68
N ARG A 148 -8.27 -11.05 -8.70
CA ARG A 148 -9.35 -11.73 -9.45
C ARG A 148 -10.75 -11.29 -9.00
N LEU A 149 -10.94 -11.10 -7.69
CA LEU A 149 -12.24 -10.76 -7.11
C LEU A 149 -12.54 -9.25 -7.19
N GLY A 150 -11.51 -8.41 -7.25
CA GLY A 150 -11.67 -6.96 -7.24
C GLY A 150 -11.42 -6.26 -8.59
N LYS A 151 -10.96 -6.96 -9.63
CA LYS A 151 -10.55 -6.36 -10.91
C LYS A 151 -11.64 -5.58 -11.65
N ASP A 152 -12.91 -5.93 -11.40
CA ASP A 152 -14.08 -5.32 -12.06
C ASP A 152 -14.65 -4.12 -11.27
N LEU A 153 -13.98 -3.72 -10.17
CA LEU A 153 -14.35 -2.53 -9.43
C LEU A 153 -14.06 -1.26 -10.22
N PRO A 154 -14.83 -0.18 -10.00
CA PRO A 154 -14.62 1.12 -10.68
C PRO A 154 -13.23 1.72 -10.42
N HIS A 155 -12.68 1.50 -9.24
CA HIS A 155 -11.31 1.88 -8.89
C HIS A 155 -10.36 0.74 -9.28
N ARG A 156 -9.26 1.12 -9.88
CA ARG A 156 -8.35 0.18 -10.54
C ARG A 156 -7.53 -0.63 -9.54
N ILE A 157 -7.58 -1.96 -9.65
CA ILE A 157 -6.62 -2.87 -9.01
C ILE A 157 -5.64 -3.35 -10.08
N ILE A 158 -4.36 -3.29 -9.78
CA ILE A 158 -3.27 -3.68 -10.68
C ILE A 158 -2.56 -4.87 -10.06
N MET A 159 -2.45 -5.96 -10.82
CA MET A 159 -1.60 -7.07 -10.42
C MET A 159 -0.13 -6.66 -10.54
N LEU A 160 0.70 -6.99 -9.55
CA LEU A 160 2.12 -6.62 -9.56
C LEU A 160 2.84 -7.14 -10.81
N SER A 161 2.53 -8.35 -11.28
CA SER A 161 3.10 -8.91 -12.52
C SER A 161 2.84 -8.05 -13.74
N ASP A 162 1.71 -7.35 -13.79
CA ASP A 162 1.25 -6.54 -14.93
C ASP A 162 1.67 -5.06 -14.78
N PHE A 163 2.27 -4.72 -13.64
CA PHE A 163 2.72 -3.36 -13.39
C PHE A 163 3.84 -2.96 -14.35
N SER A 164 3.68 -1.81 -14.99
CA SER A 164 4.71 -1.19 -15.83
C SER A 164 4.74 0.31 -15.59
N GLU A 165 5.93 0.85 -15.50
CA GLU A 165 6.17 2.27 -15.55
C GLU A 165 5.76 2.78 -16.94
N LYS A 166 4.84 3.74 -17.00
CA LYS A 166 4.40 4.39 -18.25
C LYS A 166 4.95 5.80 -18.34
#